data_7e87bfa9fb434216843d3b3ce2e71d42
#
_entry.id   7e87bfa9fb434216843d3b3ce2e71d42
#
_cell.length_a   1.000
_cell.length_b   1.000
_cell.length_c   1.000
_cell.angle_alpha   90.00
_cell.angle_beta   90.00
_cell.angle_gamma   90.00
#
_symmetry.space_group_name_H-M   'P 1'
#
loop_
_entity.id
_entity.type
_entity.pdbx_description
1 polymer ?
#
loop_
_entity_poly.entity_id
_entity_poly.type
_entity_poly.pdbx_seq_one_letter_code
_entity_poly.pdbx_strand_id
1 'polypeptide(L)'
;MKFIHTADWHLGKLFYGEYLTEEQEWLLKNQFLPLVDEEKPDVILLAGDVYDRSVPPAEAVELFDEMISEITGKRKIPFIVISGNHDSAERLSFASRILRGTGLFLCGDLYHTLAPVILK
;
A
#
# COMPACT_ATOMS: atom_id res chain seq x y z
N MET A 1 17.70 12.04 0.83
CA MET A 1 16.39 11.44 0.55
C MET A 1 15.64 11.15 1.84
N LYS A 2 14.37 11.50 1.89
CA LYS A 2 13.51 11.21 3.03
C LYS A 2 12.47 10.16 2.61
N PHE A 3 12.27 9.13 3.41
CA PHE A 3 11.25 8.13 3.15
C PHE A 3 10.43 7.85 4.39
N ILE A 4 9.18 7.40 4.17
CA ILE A 4 8.33 6.87 5.23
C ILE A 4 8.26 5.37 5.04
N HIS A 5 8.58 4.61 6.08
CA HIS A 5 8.47 3.17 6.10
C HIS A 5 7.28 2.78 6.97
N THR A 6 6.37 2.03 6.41
CA THR A 6 5.22 1.48 7.13
C THR A 6 5.04 0.02 6.76
N ALA A 7 4.29 -0.72 7.56
CA ALA A 7 4.09 -2.15 7.36
C ALA A 7 2.81 -2.60 8.05
N ASP A 8 2.36 -3.82 7.69
CA ASP A 8 1.30 -4.52 8.41
C ASP A 8 0.01 -3.70 8.56
N TRP A 9 -0.46 -3.17 7.44
CA TRP A 9 -1.72 -2.42 7.43
C TRP A 9 -2.93 -3.30 7.74
N HIS A 10 -2.90 -4.58 7.33
CA HIS A 10 -3.96 -5.55 7.56
C HIS A 10 -5.35 -5.00 7.24
N LEU A 11 -5.49 -4.37 6.06
CA LEU A 11 -6.76 -3.78 5.66
C LEU A 11 -7.86 -4.84 5.58
N GLY A 12 -9.02 -4.50 6.11
CA GLY A 12 -10.15 -5.42 6.19
C GLY A 12 -10.06 -6.37 7.37
N LYS A 13 -9.28 -6.03 8.39
CA LYS A 13 -9.13 -6.86 9.59
C LYS A 13 -10.48 -7.13 10.25
N LEU A 14 -10.71 -8.41 10.56
CA LEU A 14 -11.90 -8.86 11.29
C LEU A 14 -11.54 -9.04 12.77
N PHE A 15 -12.27 -8.38 13.65
CA PHE A 15 -12.02 -8.42 15.07
C PHE A 15 -13.35 -8.63 15.81
N TYR A 16 -13.49 -9.79 16.49
CA TYR A 16 -14.72 -10.18 17.17
C TYR A 16 -15.97 -10.07 16.29
N GLY A 17 -15.85 -10.54 15.04
CA GLY A 17 -16.97 -10.56 14.11
C GLY A 17 -17.24 -9.23 13.39
N GLU A 18 -16.46 -8.20 13.65
CA GLU A 18 -16.61 -6.89 13.01
C GLU A 18 -15.39 -6.51 12.20
N TYR A 19 -15.61 -5.99 11.00
CA TYR A 19 -14.53 -5.48 10.17
C TYR A 19 -14.10 -4.08 10.64
N LEU A 20 -12.78 -3.88 10.72
CA LEU A 20 -12.19 -2.61 11.15
C LEU A 20 -11.89 -1.65 10.00
N THR A 21 -12.45 -1.90 8.82
CA THR A 21 -12.14 -1.12 7.61
C THR A 21 -12.42 0.37 7.78
N GLU A 22 -13.55 0.72 8.41
CA GLU A 22 -13.91 2.13 8.63
C GLU A 22 -12.92 2.84 9.55
N GLU A 23 -12.50 2.17 10.63
CA GLU A 23 -11.52 2.69 11.57
C GLU A 23 -10.16 2.83 10.90
N GLN A 24 -9.78 1.87 10.07
CA GLN A 24 -8.54 1.91 9.30
C GLN A 24 -8.57 3.05 8.29
N GLU A 25 -9.71 3.25 7.61
CA GLU A 25 -9.89 4.38 6.70
C GLU A 25 -9.71 5.70 7.44
N TRP A 26 -10.32 5.83 8.61
CA TRP A 26 -10.20 7.03 9.41
C TRP A 26 -8.74 7.33 9.78
N LEU A 27 -8.02 6.31 10.24
CA LEU A 27 -6.60 6.45 10.61
C LEU A 27 -5.74 6.87 9.40
N LEU A 28 -5.94 6.22 8.26
CA LEU A 28 -5.17 6.53 7.06
C LEU A 28 -5.43 7.95 6.56
N LYS A 29 -6.69 8.36 6.55
CA LYS A 29 -7.07 9.68 6.03
C LYS A 29 -6.79 10.82 7.00
N ASN A 30 -6.92 10.58 8.30
CA ASN A 30 -6.82 11.62 9.33
C ASN A 30 -5.50 11.65 10.09
N GLN A 31 -4.71 10.59 10.02
CA GLN A 31 -3.40 10.53 10.69
C GLN A 31 -2.26 10.31 9.71
N PHE A 32 -2.37 9.31 8.84
CA PHE A 32 -1.28 8.96 7.94
C PHE A 32 -1.08 9.98 6.82
N LEU A 33 -2.12 10.34 6.09
CA LEU A 33 -2.01 11.32 5.00
C LEU A 33 -1.57 12.71 5.48
N PRO A 34 -2.09 13.23 6.61
CA PRO A 34 -1.54 14.48 7.17
C PRO A 34 -0.06 14.38 7.52
N LEU A 35 0.40 13.23 8.04
CA LEU A 35 1.82 13.01 8.30
C LEU A 35 2.63 13.05 7.00
N VAL A 36 2.13 12.43 5.94
CA VAL A 36 2.76 12.47 4.62
C VAL A 36 2.88 13.91 4.11
N ASP A 37 1.83 14.69 4.28
CA ASP A 37 1.81 16.09 3.84
C ASP A 37 2.80 16.95 4.64
N GLU A 38 2.93 16.69 5.95
CA GLU A 38 3.85 17.40 6.82
C GLU A 38 5.31 17.05 6.52
N GLU A 39 5.60 15.75 6.39
CA GLU A 39 6.98 15.28 6.22
C GLU A 39 7.48 15.36 4.77
N LYS A 40 6.59 15.40 3.80
CA LYS A 40 6.93 15.49 2.37
C LYS A 40 8.01 14.50 1.95
N PRO A 41 7.76 13.19 2.12
CA PRO A 41 8.77 12.19 1.79
C PRO A 41 9.00 12.09 0.28
N ASP A 42 10.19 11.63 -0.09
CA ASP A 42 10.52 11.33 -1.49
C ASP A 42 9.93 10.00 -1.94
N VAL A 43 9.64 9.11 -0.99
CA VAL A 43 9.07 7.78 -1.27
C VAL A 43 8.39 7.23 -0.02
N ILE A 44 7.36 6.41 -0.23
CA ILE A 44 6.70 5.67 0.83
C ILE A 44 6.92 4.18 0.57
N LEU A 45 7.36 3.46 1.61
CA LEU A 45 7.60 2.01 1.55
C LEU A 45 6.57 1.32 2.44
N LEU A 46 5.79 0.41 1.85
CA LEU A 46 4.85 -0.44 2.59
C LEU A 46 5.36 -1.88 2.54
N ALA A 47 5.82 -2.37 3.67
CA ALA A 47 6.49 -3.65 3.77
C ALA A 47 5.58 -4.73 4.37
N GLY A 48 4.86 -5.42 3.49
CA GLY A 48 4.11 -6.62 3.83
C GLY A 48 2.74 -6.40 4.47
N ASP A 49 1.94 -7.44 4.38
CA ASP A 49 0.60 -7.56 4.97
C ASP A 49 -0.31 -6.35 4.73
N VAL A 50 -0.47 -6.01 3.45
CA VAL A 50 -1.36 -4.93 3.02
C VAL A 50 -2.80 -5.25 3.43
N TYR A 51 -3.23 -6.48 3.14
CA TYR A 51 -4.54 -6.99 3.52
C TYR A 51 -4.41 -8.00 4.66
N ASP A 52 -5.46 -8.10 5.46
CA ASP A 52 -5.49 -9.07 6.56
C ASP A 52 -5.63 -10.52 6.07
N ARG A 53 -6.15 -10.71 4.86
CA ARG A 53 -6.38 -12.03 4.25
C ARG A 53 -5.96 -12.03 2.78
N SER A 54 -5.68 -13.25 2.24
CA SER A 54 -5.37 -13.41 0.81
C SER A 54 -6.55 -13.03 -0.08
N VAL A 55 -7.79 -13.19 0.41
CA VAL A 55 -9.00 -12.76 -0.29
C VAL A 55 -9.65 -11.67 0.56
N PRO A 56 -9.28 -10.41 0.37
CA PRO A 56 -9.80 -9.32 1.19
C PRO A 56 -11.23 -8.96 0.82
N PRO A 57 -11.99 -8.35 1.76
CA PRO A 57 -13.31 -7.82 1.41
C PRO A 57 -13.19 -6.64 0.45
N ALA A 58 -14.27 -6.40 -0.31
CA ALA A 58 -14.28 -5.37 -1.34
C ALA A 58 -13.93 -3.98 -0.78
N GLU A 59 -14.43 -3.67 0.41
CA GLU A 59 -14.18 -2.37 1.06
C GLU A 59 -12.70 -2.15 1.36
N ALA A 60 -11.97 -3.20 1.68
CA ALA A 60 -10.53 -3.12 1.92
C ALA A 60 -9.77 -2.85 0.61
N VAL A 61 -10.20 -3.49 -0.48
CA VAL A 61 -9.61 -3.26 -1.80
C VAL A 61 -9.86 -1.82 -2.25
N GLU A 62 -11.07 -1.32 -2.05
CA GLU A 62 -11.42 0.06 -2.37
C GLU A 62 -10.60 1.06 -1.56
N LEU A 63 -10.41 0.79 -0.26
CA LEU A 63 -9.61 1.64 0.61
C LEU A 63 -8.15 1.71 0.14
N PHE A 64 -7.57 0.57 -0.21
CA PHE A 64 -6.19 0.54 -0.70
C PHE A 64 -6.08 1.31 -2.02
N ASP A 65 -7.04 1.13 -2.92
CA ASP A 65 -7.08 1.84 -4.19
C ASP A 65 -7.16 3.37 -3.96
N GLU A 66 -8.00 3.82 -3.02
CA GLU A 66 -8.07 5.23 -2.66
C GLU A 66 -6.73 5.75 -2.12
N MET A 67 -6.05 4.96 -1.29
CA MET A 67 -4.74 5.35 -0.74
C MET A 67 -3.68 5.46 -1.84
N ILE A 68 -3.69 4.54 -2.80
CA ILE A 68 -2.81 4.61 -3.96
C ILE A 68 -3.07 5.92 -4.73
N SER A 69 -4.32 6.24 -4.98
CA SER A 69 -4.70 7.48 -5.68
C SER A 69 -4.28 8.72 -4.92
N GLU A 70 -4.44 8.73 -3.60
CA GLU A 70 -4.04 9.86 -2.75
C GLU A 70 -2.53 10.06 -2.73
N ILE A 71 -1.76 8.98 -2.72
CA ILE A 71 -0.29 9.04 -2.63
C ILE A 71 0.34 9.28 -4.00
N THR A 72 0.05 8.43 -4.97
CA THR A 72 0.70 8.49 -6.28
C THR A 72 0.02 9.48 -7.23
N GLY A 73 -1.29 9.58 -7.18
CA GLY A 73 -2.07 10.43 -8.07
C GLY A 73 -2.05 11.90 -7.66
N LYS A 74 -2.51 12.19 -6.45
CA LYS A 74 -2.62 13.57 -5.97
C LYS A 74 -1.29 14.15 -5.48
N ARG A 75 -0.52 13.38 -4.72
CA ARG A 75 0.72 13.85 -4.11
C ARG A 75 1.96 13.60 -4.96
N LYS A 76 1.83 12.75 -5.98
CA LYS A 76 2.94 12.41 -6.89
C LYS A 76 4.14 11.82 -6.16
N ILE A 77 3.89 11.05 -5.10
CA ILE A 77 4.94 10.39 -4.31
C ILE A 77 5.03 8.94 -4.75
N PRO A 78 6.23 8.45 -5.12
CA PRO A 78 6.42 7.02 -5.41
C PRO A 78 6.03 6.16 -4.21
N PHE A 79 5.28 5.09 -4.46
CA PHE A 79 4.78 4.18 -3.44
C PHE A 79 5.24 2.76 -3.78
N ILE A 80 6.11 2.20 -2.95
CA ILE A 80 6.67 0.87 -3.14
C ILE A 80 6.01 -0.08 -2.13
N VAL A 81 5.38 -1.13 -2.63
CA VAL A 81 4.63 -2.09 -1.81
C VAL A 81 5.19 -3.49 -2.01
N ILE A 82 5.48 -4.17 -0.92
CA ILE A 82 5.97 -5.55 -0.91
C ILE A 82 4.93 -6.41 -0.22
N SER A 83 4.62 -7.60 -0.77
CA SER A 83 3.68 -8.53 -0.15
C SER A 83 4.24 -9.14 1.13
N GLY A 84 3.34 -9.44 2.08
CA GLY A 84 3.68 -10.15 3.31
C GLY A 84 3.03 -11.53 3.38
N ASN A 85 3.05 -12.13 4.57
CA ASN A 85 2.54 -13.49 4.79
C ASN A 85 1.05 -13.65 4.53
N HIS A 86 0.27 -12.61 4.79
CA HIS A 86 -1.19 -12.63 4.64
C HIS A 86 -1.64 -12.15 3.26
N ASP A 87 -0.74 -11.62 2.45
CA ASP A 87 -1.08 -11.10 1.13
C ASP A 87 -1.03 -12.20 0.07
N SER A 88 -1.86 -12.06 -0.96
CA SER A 88 -1.72 -12.85 -2.17
C SER A 88 -0.68 -12.20 -3.07
N ALA A 89 0.46 -12.86 -3.25
CA ALA A 89 1.54 -12.36 -4.10
C ALA A 89 1.06 -12.09 -5.54
N GLU A 90 0.21 -12.97 -6.07
CA GLU A 90 -0.35 -12.81 -7.42
C GLU A 90 -1.22 -11.56 -7.53
N ARG A 91 -2.05 -11.30 -6.51
CA ARG A 91 -2.94 -10.13 -6.50
C ARG A 91 -2.17 -8.83 -6.42
N LEU A 92 -1.11 -8.81 -5.60
CA LEU A 92 -0.29 -7.61 -5.43
C LEU A 92 0.61 -7.36 -6.63
N SER A 93 1.08 -8.41 -7.33
CA SER A 93 1.95 -8.23 -8.48
C SER A 93 1.19 -8.04 -9.80
N PHE A 94 -0.13 -8.19 -9.78
CA PHE A 94 -0.96 -7.98 -10.97
C PHE A 94 -0.79 -6.56 -11.52
N ALA A 95 -0.55 -6.48 -12.83
CA ALA A 95 -0.35 -5.22 -13.53
C ALA A 95 0.84 -4.36 -13.03
N SER A 96 1.77 -4.95 -12.27
CA SER A 96 2.90 -4.21 -11.71
C SER A 96 3.73 -3.47 -12.75
N ARG A 97 3.91 -4.03 -13.94
CA ARG A 97 4.67 -3.38 -15.02
C ARG A 97 4.00 -2.11 -15.50
N ILE A 98 2.67 -2.13 -15.63
CA ILE A 98 1.89 -0.98 -16.08
C ILE A 98 1.90 0.10 -14.99
N LEU A 99 1.71 -0.32 -13.74
CA LEU A 99 1.60 0.60 -12.61
C LEU A 99 2.90 1.31 -12.26
N ARG A 100 4.05 0.70 -12.58
CA ARG A 100 5.36 1.33 -12.34
C ARG A 100 5.48 2.71 -13.00
N GLY A 101 4.87 2.89 -14.16
CA GLY A 101 4.86 4.17 -14.85
C GLY A 101 4.09 5.27 -14.14
N THR A 102 3.21 4.91 -13.19
CA THR A 102 2.41 5.86 -12.42
C THR A 102 3.02 6.22 -11.06
N GLY A 103 4.16 5.61 -10.70
CA GLY A 103 4.80 5.79 -9.40
C GLY A 103 4.43 4.73 -8.37
N LEU A 104 3.59 3.77 -8.74
CA LEU A 104 3.24 2.63 -7.88
C LEU A 104 4.09 1.42 -8.29
N PHE A 105 4.78 0.84 -7.31
CA PHE A 105 5.67 -0.30 -7.51
C PHE A 105 5.21 -1.43 -6.60
N LEU A 106 4.53 -2.43 -7.18
CA LEU A 106 4.04 -3.60 -6.44
C LEU A 106 4.98 -4.79 -6.67
N CYS A 107 5.49 -5.36 -5.60
CA CYS A 107 6.38 -6.52 -5.63
C CYS A 107 5.75 -7.64 -4.83
N GLY A 108 5.10 -8.58 -5.52
CA GLY A 108 4.36 -9.68 -4.88
C GLY A 108 5.04 -11.03 -4.95
N ASP A 109 5.93 -11.25 -5.91
CA ASP A 109 6.65 -12.51 -6.02
C ASP A 109 8.16 -12.30 -6.10
N LEU A 110 8.91 -13.38 -5.88
CA LEU A 110 10.36 -13.34 -5.82
C LEU A 110 11.02 -12.86 -7.12
N TYR A 111 10.45 -13.21 -8.25
CA TYR A 111 11.02 -12.84 -9.54
C TYR A 111 10.91 -11.34 -9.78
N HIS A 112 9.78 -10.74 -9.39
CA HIS A 112 9.57 -9.31 -9.53
C HIS A 112 10.34 -8.49 -8.50
N THR A 113 10.58 -9.05 -7.31
CA THR A 113 11.36 -8.35 -6.27
C THR A 113 12.84 -8.24 -6.60
N LEU A 114 13.33 -9.01 -7.58
CA LEU A 114 14.71 -8.91 -8.01
C LEU A 114 14.99 -7.71 -8.92
N ALA A 115 13.95 -7.08 -9.45
CA ALA A 115 14.11 -5.88 -10.28
C ALA A 115 14.20 -4.64 -9.36
N PRO A 116 15.32 -3.90 -9.41
CA PRO A 116 15.46 -2.72 -8.55
C PRO A 116 14.54 -1.58 -8.97
N VAL A 117 14.09 -0.80 -7.99
CA VAL A 117 13.39 0.46 -8.22
C VAL A 117 14.39 1.59 -8.03
N ILE A 118 14.61 2.36 -9.07
CA ILE A 118 15.56 3.47 -9.03
C ILE A 118 14.78 4.77 -9.02
N LEU A 119 14.99 5.56 -7.96
CA LEU A 119 14.37 6.87 -7.80
C LEU A 119 15.39 7.95 -8.14
N LYS A 120 14.97 8.91 -8.92
CA LYS A 120 15.83 10.02 -9.33
C LYS A 120 15.42 11.33 -8.71
#